data_c7fe614b8549f480244409a4386259f1
#
_entry.id   c7fe614b8549f480244409a4386259f1
#
_cell.length_a   1.000
_cell.length_b   1.000
_cell.length_c   1.000
_cell.angle_alpha   90.00
_cell.angle_beta   90.00
_cell.angle_gamma   90.00
#
_symmetry.space_group_name_H-M   'P 1'
#
loop_
_entity.id
_entity.type
_entity.pdbx_description
1 polymer ?
#
loop_
_entity_poly.entity_id
_entity_poly.type
_entity_poly.pdbx_seq_one_letter_code
_entity_poly.pdbx_strand_id
1 'polypeptide(L)'
;LYTAFHVAHKDGQPVMAPVFFADPKDESLRAEEQAFMLGTDLLIIPAFAKNPSLPKGIWENLSLVKGDTKGKYQAKLKVRGGSIIPVGKIIQNVNENSFDPLTLVVCPDEDGRAEGSLYWDKGDGWGFQKGDYKQLTFKAELVDGHHLIVKVTDDKGEDQIDFGMIKVEVLHAGHTYKSSGDIAKGITVKL
;
A
#
# COMPACT_ATOMS: atom_id res chain seq x y z
N LEU A 1 -3.23 -4.47 5.52
CA LEU A 1 -2.81 -5.22 6.72
C LEU A 1 -2.76 -6.72 6.49
N TYR A 2 -3.80 -7.35 5.94
CA TYR A 2 -3.84 -8.81 5.76
C TYR A 2 -2.65 -9.33 4.93
N THR A 3 -2.30 -8.65 3.85
CA THR A 3 -1.09 -8.93 3.07
C THR A 3 0.19 -8.85 3.92
N ALA A 4 0.29 -7.87 4.84
CA ALA A 4 1.45 -7.76 5.73
C ALA A 4 1.54 -8.93 6.72
N PHE A 5 0.42 -9.44 7.21
CA PHE A 5 0.39 -10.67 8.02
C PHE A 5 0.81 -11.90 7.21
N HIS A 6 0.39 -12.00 5.95
CA HIS A 6 0.85 -13.09 5.07
C HIS A 6 2.37 -13.05 4.86
N VAL A 7 2.93 -11.86 4.58
CA VAL A 7 4.39 -11.66 4.45
C VAL A 7 5.11 -12.00 5.75
N ALA A 8 4.57 -11.58 6.90
CA ALA A 8 5.13 -11.92 8.21
C ALA A 8 5.17 -13.43 8.46
N HIS A 9 4.10 -14.14 8.10
CA HIS A 9 4.03 -15.60 8.22
C HIS A 9 5.04 -16.31 7.30
N LYS A 10 5.21 -15.82 6.07
CA LYS A 10 6.04 -16.47 5.06
C LYS A 10 7.53 -16.17 5.21
N ASP A 11 7.86 -14.90 5.45
CA ASP A 11 9.22 -14.37 5.34
C ASP A 11 9.78 -13.87 6.68
N GLY A 12 8.97 -13.89 7.75
CA GLY A 12 9.36 -13.40 9.07
C GLY A 12 9.45 -11.87 9.18
N GLN A 13 8.96 -11.14 8.18
CA GLN A 13 8.98 -9.66 8.21
C GLN A 13 7.98 -9.15 9.26
N PRO A 14 8.37 -8.22 10.15
CA PRO A 14 7.45 -7.68 11.14
C PRO A 14 6.34 -6.86 10.47
N VAL A 15 5.09 -7.02 10.92
CA VAL A 15 3.95 -6.21 10.47
C VAL A 15 4.13 -4.75 10.88
N MET A 16 4.64 -4.53 12.09
CA MET A 16 5.04 -3.22 12.60
C MET A 16 6.52 -3.25 12.94
N ALA A 17 7.27 -2.25 12.51
CA ALA A 17 8.71 -2.19 12.70
C ALA A 17 9.17 -0.78 13.10
N PRO A 18 10.29 -0.65 13.84
CA PRO A 18 10.96 0.62 14.02
C PRO A 18 11.36 1.24 12.67
N VAL A 19 11.45 2.55 12.62
CA VAL A 19 11.75 3.31 11.41
C VAL A 19 13.08 2.89 10.74
N PHE A 20 14.07 2.46 11.52
CA PHE A 20 15.36 2.01 10.98
C PHE A 20 15.27 0.78 10.07
N PHE A 21 14.18 0.01 10.08
CA PHE A 21 13.94 -1.06 9.12
C PHE A 21 13.80 -0.55 7.68
N ALA A 22 13.38 0.71 7.51
CA ALA A 22 13.27 1.32 6.18
C ALA A 22 14.65 1.66 5.57
N ASP A 23 15.65 1.97 6.41
CA ASP A 23 17.04 2.17 6.02
C ASP A 23 17.98 1.75 7.16
N PRO A 24 18.35 0.46 7.26
CA PRO A 24 19.19 -0.06 8.35
C PRO A 24 20.61 0.53 8.40
N LYS A 25 21.05 1.16 7.31
CA LYS A 25 22.38 1.78 7.22
C LYS A 25 22.40 3.20 7.80
N ASP A 26 21.25 3.84 7.93
CA ASP A 26 21.15 5.17 8.55
C ASP A 26 21.10 5.04 10.07
N GLU A 27 22.24 5.29 10.72
CA GLU A 27 22.36 5.19 12.17
C GLU A 27 21.48 6.19 12.93
N SER A 28 21.14 7.32 12.31
CA SER A 28 20.29 8.34 12.94
C SER A 28 18.86 7.85 13.20
N LEU A 29 18.42 6.81 12.50
CA LEU A 29 17.10 6.22 12.66
C LEU A 29 17.00 5.21 13.83
N ARG A 30 18.13 4.75 14.36
CA ARG A 30 18.14 3.71 15.42
C ARG A 30 17.52 4.16 16.75
N ALA A 31 17.58 5.46 17.03
CA ALA A 31 17.02 6.06 18.24
C ALA A 31 15.62 6.65 18.01
N GLU A 32 15.02 6.46 16.83
CA GLU A 32 13.68 6.98 16.54
C GLU A 32 12.59 6.12 17.18
N GLU A 33 11.86 6.71 18.15
CA GLU A 33 10.80 6.04 18.91
C GLU A 33 9.41 6.66 18.71
N GLN A 34 9.33 7.78 17.97
CA GLN A 34 8.10 8.54 17.81
C GLN A 34 7.35 8.22 16.50
N ALA A 35 7.97 7.47 15.61
CA ALA A 35 7.38 7.02 14.35
C ALA A 35 7.67 5.53 14.15
N PHE A 36 6.91 4.88 13.29
CA PHE A 36 7.10 3.46 13.00
C PHE A 36 6.63 3.11 11.59
N MET A 37 7.14 1.99 11.08
CA MET A 37 6.71 1.42 9.81
C MET A 37 5.53 0.47 10.02
N LEU A 38 4.59 0.46 9.08
CA LEU A 38 3.56 -0.56 8.94
C LEU A 38 3.80 -1.29 7.62
N GLY A 39 4.23 -2.54 7.70
CA GLY A 39 4.88 -3.20 6.57
C GLY A 39 6.16 -2.48 6.16
N THR A 40 6.49 -2.53 4.88
CA THR A 40 7.67 -1.88 4.29
C THR A 40 7.39 -0.49 3.71
N ASP A 41 6.12 -0.15 3.48
CA ASP A 41 5.70 0.91 2.56
C ASP A 41 4.94 2.05 3.21
N LEU A 42 4.46 1.85 4.46
CA LEU A 42 3.73 2.87 5.21
C LEU A 42 4.53 3.34 6.42
N LEU A 43 4.74 4.65 6.50
CA LEU A 43 5.30 5.32 7.67
C LEU A 43 4.17 5.99 8.44
N ILE A 44 4.09 5.68 9.72
CA ILE A 44 3.09 6.20 10.66
C ILE A 44 3.74 7.17 11.61
N ILE A 45 3.25 8.40 11.64
CA ILE A 45 3.72 9.46 12.53
C ILE A 45 2.57 9.84 13.46
N PRO A 46 2.55 9.36 14.70
CA PRO A 46 1.53 9.72 15.70
C PRO A 46 1.42 11.23 15.93
N ALA A 47 0.25 11.69 16.32
CA ALA A 47 0.00 13.12 16.53
C ALA A 47 0.85 13.77 17.63
N PHE A 48 1.37 12.97 18.56
CA PHE A 48 2.24 13.43 19.64
C PHE A 48 3.72 13.52 19.24
N ALA A 49 4.10 12.98 18.07
CA ALA A 49 5.49 12.99 17.60
C ALA A 49 5.98 14.42 17.36
N LYS A 50 7.16 14.71 17.89
CA LYS A 50 7.81 16.01 17.76
C LYS A 50 9.09 15.85 16.93
N ASN A 51 9.01 16.24 15.65
CA ASN A 51 10.15 16.21 14.73
C ASN A 51 10.84 14.83 14.63
N PRO A 52 10.10 13.75 14.31
CA PRO A 52 10.68 12.42 14.20
C PRO A 52 11.72 12.37 13.08
N SER A 53 12.77 11.57 13.28
CA SER A 53 13.74 11.25 12.23
C SER A 53 13.06 10.36 11.19
N LEU A 54 13.08 10.78 9.92
CA LEU A 54 12.42 10.04 8.85
C LEU A 54 13.46 9.44 7.90
N PRO A 55 13.18 8.26 7.32
CA PRO A 55 14.03 7.65 6.32
C PRO A 55 14.14 8.54 5.08
N LYS A 56 15.29 8.50 4.41
CA LYS A 56 15.53 9.19 3.15
C LYS A 56 14.67 8.60 2.02
N GLY A 57 14.54 9.35 0.93
CA GLY A 57 13.77 8.98 -0.26
C GLY A 57 12.44 9.71 -0.38
N ILE A 58 11.62 9.26 -1.32
CA ILE A 58 10.31 9.83 -1.58
C ILE A 58 9.30 9.30 -0.56
N TRP A 59 8.57 10.21 0.07
CA TRP A 59 7.49 9.92 1.02
C TRP A 59 6.31 10.85 0.78
N GLU A 60 5.25 10.35 0.19
CA GLU A 60 4.04 11.11 -0.10
C GLU A 60 3.00 10.98 1.02
N ASN A 61 2.28 12.07 1.29
CA ASN A 61 1.22 12.04 2.30
C ASN A 61 0.02 11.23 1.82
N LEU A 62 -0.50 10.37 2.68
CA LEU A 62 -1.69 9.56 2.42
C LEU A 62 -2.84 9.97 3.33
N SER A 63 -4.02 10.17 2.75
CA SER A 63 -5.27 10.31 3.48
C SER A 63 -6.22 9.18 3.10
N LEU A 64 -6.51 8.29 4.04
CA LEU A 64 -7.39 7.14 3.82
C LEU A 64 -8.87 7.48 4.07
N VAL A 65 -9.15 8.51 4.86
CA VAL A 65 -10.50 8.86 5.28
C VAL A 65 -10.85 10.26 4.80
N LYS A 66 -11.99 10.39 4.13
CA LYS A 66 -12.59 11.67 3.79
C LYS A 66 -13.46 12.16 4.95
N GLY A 67 -13.38 13.43 5.28
CA GLY A 67 -14.20 14.03 6.33
C GLY A 67 -13.37 14.91 7.27
N ASP A 68 -13.90 15.21 8.44
CA ASP A 68 -13.20 15.99 9.45
C ASP A 68 -12.07 15.15 10.08
N THR A 69 -10.92 15.24 9.43
CA THR A 69 -9.69 14.56 9.85
C THR A 69 -8.78 15.47 10.66
N LYS A 70 -9.27 16.62 11.12
CA LYS A 70 -8.52 17.60 11.93
C LYS A 70 -8.46 17.20 13.41
N GLY A 71 -8.73 15.94 13.72
CA GLY A 71 -8.65 15.42 15.08
C GLY A 71 -7.25 15.56 15.66
N LYS A 72 -7.17 16.12 16.87
CA LYS A 72 -5.93 16.33 17.64
C LYS A 72 -5.05 15.09 17.76
N TYR A 73 -5.62 13.90 17.62
CA TYR A 73 -4.95 12.62 17.81
C TYR A 73 -4.70 11.84 16.52
N GLN A 74 -4.99 12.44 15.36
CA GLN A 74 -4.84 11.76 14.09
C GLN A 74 -3.37 11.62 13.70
N ALA A 75 -2.95 10.39 13.43
CA ALA A 75 -1.63 10.11 12.89
C ALA A 75 -1.51 10.61 11.45
N LYS A 76 -0.32 11.04 11.06
CA LYS A 76 0.03 11.29 9.66
C LYS A 76 0.52 9.98 9.05
N LEU A 77 0.04 9.70 7.85
CA LEU A 77 0.45 8.54 7.07
C LEU A 77 1.26 8.99 5.87
N LYS A 78 2.36 8.29 5.61
CA LYS A 78 3.18 8.52 4.41
C LYS A 78 3.42 7.22 3.68
N VAL A 79 3.33 7.28 2.35
CA VAL A 79 3.63 6.16 1.45
C VAL A 79 5.03 6.33 0.90
N ARG A 80 5.79 5.24 0.89
CA ARG A 80 7.13 5.18 0.33
C ARG A 80 7.09 5.25 -1.19
N GLY A 81 8.03 5.98 -1.81
CA GLY A 81 8.28 5.91 -3.26
C GLY A 81 8.67 4.50 -3.68
N GLY A 82 8.14 4.03 -4.79
CA GLY A 82 8.27 2.67 -5.29
C GLY A 82 7.17 1.71 -4.81
N SER A 83 6.13 2.19 -4.12
CA SER A 83 5.11 1.33 -3.50
C SER A 83 3.74 1.42 -4.17
N ILE A 84 3.03 0.29 -4.20
CA ILE A 84 1.59 0.19 -4.50
C ILE A 84 0.89 -0.44 -3.31
N ILE A 85 -0.05 0.28 -2.71
CA ILE A 85 -0.79 -0.17 -1.54
C ILE A 85 -2.25 -0.42 -1.93
N PRO A 86 -2.71 -1.68 -1.93
CA PRO A 86 -4.11 -1.99 -2.11
C PRO A 86 -4.95 -1.56 -0.89
N VAL A 87 -6.00 -0.79 -1.14
CA VAL A 87 -6.90 -0.26 -0.11
C VAL A 87 -8.33 -0.66 -0.48
N GLY A 88 -8.96 -1.43 0.40
CA GLY A 88 -10.37 -1.78 0.30
C GLY A 88 -11.28 -0.65 0.79
N LYS A 89 -12.58 -0.79 0.59
CA LYS A 89 -13.56 0.09 1.20
C LYS A 89 -13.67 -0.16 2.71
N ILE A 90 -14.22 0.81 3.44
CA ILE A 90 -14.57 0.63 4.84
C ILE A 90 -15.74 -0.34 4.94
N ILE A 91 -15.58 -1.40 5.70
CA ILE A 91 -16.59 -2.44 5.95
C ILE A 91 -16.94 -2.51 7.44
N GLN A 92 -18.16 -2.93 7.75
CA GLN A 92 -18.62 -3.09 9.13
C GLN A 92 -18.37 -4.51 9.66
N ASN A 93 -18.26 -5.48 8.76
CA ASN A 93 -17.98 -6.89 9.10
C ASN A 93 -17.23 -7.58 7.95
N VAL A 94 -16.57 -8.70 8.24
CA VAL A 94 -15.72 -9.45 7.30
C VAL A 94 -16.46 -10.14 6.15
N ASN A 95 -17.79 -10.24 6.25
CA ASN A 95 -18.60 -10.86 5.18
C ASN A 95 -18.91 -9.89 4.03
N GLU A 96 -18.63 -8.60 4.21
CA GLU A 96 -18.79 -7.63 3.13
C GLU A 96 -17.60 -7.70 2.17
N ASN A 97 -17.86 -7.60 0.86
CA ASN A 97 -16.78 -7.48 -0.12
C ASN A 97 -16.05 -6.15 0.05
N SER A 98 -14.87 -6.19 0.63
CA SER A 98 -14.02 -5.01 0.85
C SER A 98 -13.29 -4.54 -0.41
N PHE A 99 -13.31 -5.35 -1.49
CA PHE A 99 -12.54 -5.08 -2.72
C PHE A 99 -13.38 -4.46 -3.84
N ASP A 100 -14.66 -4.19 -3.61
CA ASP A 100 -15.51 -3.51 -4.58
C ASP A 100 -15.97 -2.14 -4.05
N PRO A 101 -15.35 -1.05 -4.53
CA PRO A 101 -14.16 -1.00 -5.39
C PRO A 101 -12.85 -1.19 -4.60
N LEU A 102 -11.88 -1.87 -5.21
CA LEU A 102 -10.50 -1.84 -4.77
C LEU A 102 -9.84 -0.54 -5.24
N THR A 103 -9.07 0.10 -4.37
CA THR A 103 -8.24 1.26 -4.73
C THR A 103 -6.76 0.88 -4.61
N LEU A 104 -5.99 1.12 -5.66
CA LEU A 104 -4.54 1.02 -5.64
C LEU A 104 -3.96 2.41 -5.42
N VAL A 105 -3.35 2.63 -4.25
CA VAL A 105 -2.58 3.85 -3.97
C VAL A 105 -1.17 3.62 -4.46
N VAL A 106 -0.72 4.41 -5.42
CA VAL A 106 0.56 4.27 -6.10
C VAL A 106 1.44 5.47 -5.77
N CYS A 107 2.65 5.22 -5.29
CA CYS A 107 3.68 6.25 -5.10
C CYS A 107 4.91 5.85 -5.92
N PRO A 108 5.15 6.43 -7.10
CA PRO A 108 6.33 6.11 -7.90
C PRO A 108 7.62 6.52 -7.21
N ASP A 109 8.70 5.78 -7.47
CA ASP A 109 10.07 6.15 -7.10
C ASP A 109 10.68 7.18 -8.06
N GLU A 110 11.98 7.44 -7.90
CA GLU A 110 12.74 8.38 -8.75
C GLU A 110 12.83 7.93 -10.22
N ASP A 111 12.71 6.62 -10.47
CA ASP A 111 12.67 6.02 -11.81
C ASP A 111 11.26 5.95 -12.40
N GLY A 112 10.26 6.45 -11.68
CA GLY A 112 8.85 6.39 -12.08
C GLY A 112 8.23 5.00 -11.96
N ARG A 113 8.75 4.13 -11.09
CA ARG A 113 8.29 2.76 -10.89
C ARG A 113 7.66 2.57 -9.53
N ALA A 114 6.72 1.64 -9.46
CA ALA A 114 6.17 1.16 -8.19
C ALA A 114 5.73 -0.30 -8.30
N GLU A 115 5.79 -1.00 -7.17
CA GLU A 115 5.34 -2.39 -7.05
C GLU A 115 4.60 -2.59 -5.73
N GLY A 116 3.67 -3.55 -5.70
CA GLY A 116 2.95 -3.93 -4.50
C GLY A 116 2.19 -5.23 -4.69
N SER A 117 1.66 -5.77 -3.62
CA SER A 117 0.92 -7.02 -3.66
C SER A 117 -0.35 -6.98 -2.83
N LEU A 118 -1.31 -7.81 -3.21
CA LEU A 118 -2.52 -8.12 -2.46
C LEU A 118 -2.55 -9.63 -2.22
N TYR A 119 -2.65 -10.03 -0.97
CA TYR A 119 -2.98 -11.39 -0.58
C TYR A 119 -4.36 -11.44 0.07
N TRP A 120 -5.13 -12.46 -0.27
CA TRP A 120 -6.42 -12.74 0.31
C TRP A 120 -6.68 -14.24 0.37
N ASP A 121 -7.31 -14.70 1.42
CA ASP A 121 -7.92 -16.01 1.57
C ASP A 121 -9.22 -15.88 2.39
N LYS A 122 -9.87 -16.97 2.71
CA LYS A 122 -11.15 -16.95 3.45
C LYS A 122 -11.00 -16.59 4.94
N GLY A 123 -9.77 -16.41 5.42
CA GLY A 123 -9.49 -16.03 6.81
C GLY A 123 -9.70 -17.12 7.84
N ASP A 124 -10.14 -18.30 7.45
CA ASP A 124 -10.40 -19.44 8.34
C ASP A 124 -10.00 -20.77 7.66
N GLY A 125 -9.57 -21.73 8.50
CA GLY A 125 -9.15 -23.05 8.04
C GLY A 125 -7.77 -23.08 7.37
N TRP A 126 -7.50 -24.19 6.69
CA TRP A 126 -6.20 -24.51 6.08
C TRP A 126 -6.28 -24.58 4.54
N GLY A 127 -7.33 -24.06 3.95
CA GLY A 127 -7.54 -24.08 2.50
C GLY A 127 -6.42 -23.40 1.72
N PHE A 128 -5.84 -22.34 2.29
CA PHE A 128 -4.71 -21.63 1.67
C PHE A 128 -3.49 -22.53 1.36
N GLN A 129 -3.28 -23.59 2.11
CA GLN A 129 -2.22 -24.59 1.84
C GLN A 129 -2.53 -25.46 0.62
N LYS A 130 -3.77 -25.46 0.14
CA LYS A 130 -4.26 -26.24 -1.00
C LYS A 130 -4.57 -25.38 -2.23
N GLY A 131 -4.25 -24.09 -2.18
CA GLY A 131 -4.52 -23.17 -3.29
C GLY A 131 -5.74 -22.24 -3.08
N ASP A 132 -6.52 -22.41 -1.99
CA ASP A 132 -7.68 -21.58 -1.68
C ASP A 132 -7.22 -20.19 -1.18
N TYR A 133 -6.58 -19.43 -2.04
CA TYR A 133 -6.14 -18.05 -1.82
C TYR A 133 -6.07 -17.30 -3.14
N LYS A 134 -5.90 -15.99 -3.08
CA LYS A 134 -5.56 -15.12 -4.19
C LYS A 134 -4.37 -14.25 -3.82
N GLN A 135 -3.37 -14.22 -4.67
CA GLN A 135 -2.25 -13.30 -4.53
C GLN A 135 -2.01 -12.60 -5.86
N LEU A 136 -2.10 -11.28 -5.86
CA LEU A 136 -1.83 -10.44 -7.02
C LEU A 136 -0.58 -9.61 -6.77
N THR A 137 0.24 -9.46 -7.82
CA THR A 137 1.33 -8.48 -7.84
C THR A 137 0.99 -7.40 -8.85
N PHE A 138 1.08 -6.16 -8.41
CA PHE A 138 0.86 -4.97 -9.22
C PHE A 138 2.19 -4.30 -9.52
N LYS A 139 2.34 -3.80 -10.75
CA LYS A 139 3.46 -2.93 -11.14
C LYS A 139 2.93 -1.67 -11.80
N ALA A 140 3.63 -0.58 -11.56
CA ALA A 140 3.40 0.68 -12.22
C ALA A 140 4.71 1.19 -12.85
N GLU A 141 4.59 1.78 -14.03
CA GLU A 141 5.72 2.37 -14.75
C GLU A 141 5.28 3.66 -15.43
N LEU A 142 6.08 4.70 -15.25
CA LEU A 142 5.90 5.98 -15.92
C LEU A 142 6.44 5.85 -17.36
N VAL A 143 5.56 6.02 -18.34
CA VAL A 143 5.91 6.07 -19.74
C VAL A 143 5.81 7.52 -20.23
N ASP A 144 6.65 7.93 -21.15
CA ASP A 144 6.67 9.27 -21.76
C ASP A 144 6.74 10.48 -20.78
N GLY A 145 7.03 10.27 -19.52
CA GLY A 145 7.12 11.32 -18.50
C GLY A 145 5.78 11.88 -17.99
N HIS A 146 4.64 11.45 -18.55
CA HIS A 146 3.31 11.97 -18.22
C HIS A 146 2.24 10.93 -17.97
N HIS A 147 2.43 9.69 -18.39
CA HIS A 147 1.45 8.63 -18.23
C HIS A 147 2.03 7.49 -17.39
N LEU A 148 1.40 7.23 -16.26
CA LEU A 148 1.72 6.07 -15.42
C LEU A 148 0.77 4.93 -15.78
N ILE A 149 1.31 3.76 -16.11
CA ILE A 149 0.52 2.56 -16.41
C ILE A 149 0.63 1.58 -15.26
N VAL A 150 -0.51 1.18 -14.70
CA VAL A 150 -0.62 0.19 -13.62
C VAL A 150 -1.18 -1.11 -14.17
N LYS A 151 -0.51 -2.24 -13.88
CA LYS A 151 -0.89 -3.58 -14.36
C LYS A 151 -0.78 -4.62 -13.25
N VAL A 152 -1.54 -5.72 -13.38
CA VAL A 152 -1.23 -6.99 -12.71
C VAL A 152 -0.14 -7.70 -13.50
N THR A 153 0.89 -8.15 -12.82
CA THR A 153 2.02 -8.87 -13.43
C THR A 153 2.15 -10.32 -12.97
N ASP A 154 1.51 -10.65 -11.86
CA ASP A 154 1.45 -12.02 -11.34
C ASP A 154 0.11 -12.25 -10.64
N ASP A 155 -0.48 -13.42 -10.87
CA ASP A 155 -1.78 -13.84 -10.34
C ASP A 155 -1.67 -15.30 -9.90
N LYS A 156 -1.74 -15.53 -8.60
CA LYS A 156 -1.59 -16.85 -7.99
C LYS A 156 -2.79 -17.20 -7.13
N GLY A 157 -2.99 -18.51 -6.96
CA GLY A 157 -4.08 -19.08 -6.19
C GLY A 157 -5.33 -19.31 -7.04
N GLU A 158 -6.22 -20.17 -6.53
CA GLU A 158 -7.40 -20.64 -7.25
C GLU A 158 -8.67 -19.84 -6.93
N ASP A 159 -8.67 -19.12 -5.81
CA ASP A 159 -9.82 -18.31 -5.41
C ASP A 159 -10.08 -17.16 -6.40
N GLN A 160 -11.36 -16.88 -6.62
CA GLN A 160 -11.79 -15.76 -7.43
C GLN A 160 -12.24 -14.61 -6.53
N ILE A 161 -11.74 -13.41 -6.80
CA ILE A 161 -12.16 -12.18 -6.13
C ILE A 161 -12.80 -11.28 -7.18
N ASP A 162 -14.03 -10.85 -6.91
CA ASP A 162 -14.65 -9.80 -7.69
C ASP A 162 -14.18 -8.44 -7.18
N PHE A 163 -13.31 -7.81 -7.93
CA PHE A 163 -12.79 -6.47 -7.62
C PHE A 163 -13.70 -5.35 -8.16
N GLY A 164 -14.71 -5.69 -8.95
CA GLY A 164 -15.49 -4.69 -9.65
C GLY A 164 -14.59 -3.76 -10.48
N MET A 165 -14.80 -2.46 -10.34
CA MET A 165 -13.97 -1.45 -10.98
C MET A 165 -12.79 -1.07 -10.06
N ILE A 166 -11.56 -1.30 -10.52
CA ILE A 166 -10.37 -0.90 -9.78
C ILE A 166 -10.13 0.60 -9.98
N LYS A 167 -9.91 1.29 -8.87
CA LYS A 167 -9.49 2.70 -8.83
C LYS A 167 -7.99 2.78 -8.62
N VAL A 168 -7.36 3.75 -9.26
CA VAL A 168 -5.94 4.07 -9.07
C VAL A 168 -5.82 5.50 -8.58
N GLU A 169 -5.12 5.70 -7.48
CA GLU A 169 -4.77 7.02 -6.94
C GLU A 169 -3.24 7.12 -6.90
N VAL A 170 -2.66 7.94 -7.77
CA VAL A 170 -1.22 8.18 -7.83
C VAL A 170 -0.87 9.39 -6.98
N LEU A 171 0.00 9.19 -6.01
CA LEU A 171 0.59 10.23 -5.18
C LEU A 171 1.94 10.63 -5.80
N HIS A 172 2.04 11.84 -6.31
CA HIS A 172 3.26 12.31 -6.97
C HIS A 172 3.43 13.81 -6.81
N ALA A 173 4.60 14.24 -6.32
CA ALA A 173 4.97 15.63 -6.12
C ALA A 173 3.93 16.45 -5.31
N GLY A 174 3.34 15.83 -4.27
CA GLY A 174 2.33 16.45 -3.42
C GLY A 174 0.93 16.52 -4.04
N HIS A 175 0.72 15.97 -5.22
CA HIS A 175 -0.57 15.90 -5.91
C HIS A 175 -1.14 14.48 -5.91
N THR A 176 -2.46 14.37 -6.10
CA THR A 176 -3.13 13.07 -6.25
C THR A 176 -3.83 13.04 -7.60
N TYR A 177 -3.42 12.10 -8.44
CA TYR A 177 -4.01 11.86 -9.76
C TYR A 177 -4.86 10.60 -9.70
N LYS A 178 -5.98 10.56 -10.42
CA LYS A 178 -6.95 9.47 -10.30
C LYS A 178 -7.37 8.94 -11.65
N SER A 179 -7.52 7.63 -11.72
CA SER A 179 -8.10 6.92 -12.85
C SER A 179 -8.85 5.68 -12.36
N SER A 180 -9.57 5.03 -13.24
CA SER A 180 -10.23 3.76 -12.93
C SER A 180 -10.41 2.94 -14.21
N GLY A 181 -10.47 1.63 -14.07
CA GLY A 181 -10.64 0.76 -15.21
C GLY A 181 -10.49 -0.72 -14.89
N ASP A 182 -10.36 -1.50 -15.95
CA ASP A 182 -10.07 -2.91 -15.91
C ASP A 182 -8.55 -3.12 -15.79
N ILE A 183 -8.11 -3.63 -14.67
CA ILE A 183 -6.68 -3.82 -14.37
C ILE A 183 -6.02 -4.85 -15.29
N ALA A 184 -6.78 -5.80 -15.85
CA ALA A 184 -6.25 -6.80 -16.78
C ALA A 184 -5.77 -6.16 -18.10
N LYS A 185 -6.37 -5.03 -18.47
CA LYS A 185 -5.95 -4.23 -19.65
C LYS A 185 -4.88 -3.20 -19.33
N GLY A 186 -4.61 -3.00 -18.04
CA GLY A 186 -3.79 -1.90 -17.55
C GLY A 186 -4.58 -0.60 -17.43
N ILE A 187 -4.32 0.12 -16.33
CA ILE A 187 -4.98 1.41 -16.05
C ILE A 187 -3.95 2.52 -16.24
N THR A 188 -4.24 3.44 -17.15
CA THR A 188 -3.39 4.61 -17.41
C THR A 188 -3.87 5.78 -16.56
N VAL A 189 -2.92 6.45 -15.89
CA VAL A 189 -3.12 7.67 -15.12
C VAL A 189 -2.26 8.76 -15.74
N LYS A 190 -2.86 9.90 -16.07
CA LYS A 190 -2.13 11.09 -16.54
C LYS A 190 -1.69 11.92 -15.34
N LEU A 191 -0.38 12.15 -15.22
CA LEU A 191 0.25 12.98 -14.19
C LEU A 191 0.31 14.45 -14.58
#